data_0bbba51491772cda8393270d82a05302
#
_entry.id   0bbba51491772cda8393270d82a05302
#
_cell.length_a   1.000
_cell.length_b   1.000
_cell.length_c   1.000
_cell.angle_alpha   90.00
_cell.angle_beta   90.00
_cell.angle_gamma   90.00
#
_symmetry.space_group_name_H-M   'P 1'
#
loop_
_entity.id
_entity.type
_entity.pdbx_description
1 polymer ?
#
loop_
_entity_poly.entity_id
_entity_poly.type
_entity_poly.pdbx_seq_one_letter_code
_entity_poly.pdbx_strand_id
1 'polypeptide(L)'
;AMDGLGLGKGSHQVILDSRSVARMAGVHLELRRVIYRASEITQLDFIITEGLRDISRQKLLVAAGASKTLLSRHITGHAVDLAAKVGGEIRWDWPLYHLLAAAVKEAARLEGVPIEWGGDWRGGFKDGPHFQLPSKEYP
;
A
#
# COMPACT_ATOMS: atom_id res chain seq x y z
N ALA A 1 8.04 22.59 -13.87
CA ALA A 1 9.14 22.50 -13.00
C ALA A 1 9.57 21.12 -12.82
N MET A 2 10.75 21.02 -12.86
CA MET A 2 11.33 19.83 -12.45
C MET A 2 11.69 19.98 -11.05
N ASP A 3 11.23 19.15 -10.28
CA ASP A 3 11.73 19.09 -8.99
C ASP A 3 13.10 18.53 -9.00
N GLY A 4 13.78 18.71 -7.93
CA GLY A 4 15.17 18.36 -7.83
C GLY A 4 15.44 16.87 -7.95
N LEU A 5 14.46 16.04 -7.91
CA LEU A 5 14.62 14.62 -8.08
C LEU A 5 14.38 14.17 -9.51
N GLY A 6 14.11 15.10 -10.42
CA GLY A 6 13.80 14.75 -11.77
C GLY A 6 12.43 14.15 -11.97
N LEU A 7 11.59 14.22 -10.97
CA LEU A 7 10.25 13.66 -11.03
C LEU A 7 9.30 14.74 -11.54
N GLY A 8 9.24 14.88 -12.84
CA GLY A 8 8.43 15.92 -13.45
C GLY A 8 6.97 15.80 -13.10
N LYS A 9 6.40 16.89 -12.61
CA LYS A 9 4.98 16.92 -12.34
C LYS A 9 4.23 16.88 -13.65
N GLY A 10 3.13 16.28 -13.68
CA GLY A 10 2.29 16.23 -14.86
C GLY A 10 2.76 15.27 -15.91
N SER A 11 4.07 15.02 -16.02
CA SER A 11 4.57 14.05 -16.96
C SER A 11 4.94 12.73 -16.31
N HIS A 12 5.17 12.75 -14.99
CA HIS A 12 5.49 11.52 -14.27
C HIS A 12 4.20 10.80 -13.91
N GLN A 13 4.14 9.55 -14.25
CA GLN A 13 3.01 8.70 -13.91
C GLN A 13 3.51 7.30 -13.64
N VAL A 14 3.14 6.76 -12.50
CA VAL A 14 3.44 5.37 -12.16
C VAL A 14 2.41 4.49 -12.86
N ILE A 15 2.88 3.58 -13.67
CA ILE A 15 2.01 2.59 -14.31
C ILE A 15 2.20 1.30 -13.54
N LEU A 16 1.13 0.82 -12.92
CA LEU A 16 1.17 -0.43 -12.17
C LEU A 16 1.39 -1.59 -13.12
N ASP A 17 2.36 -2.45 -12.81
CA ASP A 17 2.65 -3.59 -13.65
C ASP A 17 1.55 -4.65 -13.56
N SER A 18 1.59 -5.64 -14.44
CA SER A 18 0.54 -6.65 -14.52
C SER A 18 0.43 -7.49 -13.25
N ARG A 19 1.55 -7.72 -12.55
CA ARG A 19 1.52 -8.44 -11.28
C ARG A 19 0.82 -7.63 -10.20
N SER A 20 1.10 -6.33 -10.14
CA SER A 20 0.43 -5.44 -9.19
C SER A 20 -1.07 -5.40 -9.44
N VAL A 21 -1.48 -5.27 -10.70
CA VAL A 21 -2.90 -5.27 -11.05
C VAL A 21 -3.55 -6.60 -10.65
N ALA A 22 -2.87 -7.72 -10.94
CA ALA A 22 -3.40 -9.04 -10.58
C ALA A 22 -3.56 -9.20 -9.06
N ARG A 23 -2.64 -8.65 -8.27
CA ARG A 23 -2.70 -8.71 -6.82
C ARG A 23 -3.83 -7.87 -6.22
N MET A 24 -4.42 -6.98 -7.00
CA MET A 24 -5.58 -6.21 -6.57
C MET A 24 -6.90 -6.96 -6.73
N ALA A 25 -6.90 -8.13 -7.35
CA ALA A 25 -8.12 -8.93 -7.48
C ALA A 25 -8.63 -9.30 -6.08
N GLY A 26 -9.91 -9.07 -5.83
CA GLY A 26 -10.52 -9.33 -4.53
C GLY A 26 -10.31 -8.25 -3.49
N VAL A 27 -9.50 -7.24 -3.77
CA VAL A 27 -9.36 -6.10 -2.88
C VAL A 27 -10.59 -5.20 -3.01
N HIS A 28 -11.05 -4.65 -1.88
CA HIS A 28 -12.23 -3.79 -1.83
C HIS A 28 -12.11 -2.65 -2.85
N LEU A 29 -13.22 -2.36 -3.54
CA LEU A 29 -13.22 -1.37 -4.61
C LEU A 29 -12.69 -0.01 -4.17
N GLU A 30 -13.07 0.47 -2.99
CA GLU A 30 -12.64 1.78 -2.54
C GLU A 30 -11.15 1.82 -2.23
N LEU A 31 -10.58 0.73 -1.73
CA LEU A 31 -9.15 0.66 -1.53
C LEU A 31 -8.42 0.65 -2.89
N ARG A 32 -8.95 -0.09 -3.86
CA ARG A 32 -8.37 -0.08 -5.21
C ARG A 32 -8.37 1.33 -5.79
N ARG A 33 -9.46 2.08 -5.61
CA ARG A 33 -9.55 3.46 -6.11
C ARG A 33 -8.47 4.34 -5.49
N VAL A 34 -8.24 4.18 -4.19
CA VAL A 34 -7.17 4.93 -3.51
C VAL A 34 -5.81 4.60 -4.10
N ILE A 35 -5.52 3.33 -4.30
CA ILE A 35 -4.22 2.91 -4.82
C ILE A 35 -4.01 3.39 -6.26
N TYR A 36 -5.02 3.31 -7.11
CA TYR A 36 -4.90 3.84 -8.47
C TYR A 36 -4.72 5.35 -8.46
N ARG A 37 -5.42 6.07 -7.59
CA ARG A 37 -5.20 7.51 -7.47
C ARG A 37 -3.78 7.80 -6.98
N ALA A 38 -3.29 7.02 -6.02
CA ALA A 38 -1.92 7.19 -5.54
C ALA A 38 -0.90 7.01 -6.66
N SER A 39 -1.13 6.06 -7.57
CA SER A 39 -0.23 5.85 -8.70
C SER A 39 -0.19 7.05 -9.64
N GLU A 40 -1.26 7.83 -9.69
CA GLU A 40 -1.33 9.02 -10.53
C GLU A 40 -0.61 10.22 -9.91
N ILE A 41 -0.60 10.33 -8.59
CA ILE A 41 -0.08 11.52 -7.92
C ILE A 41 1.28 11.32 -7.26
N THR A 42 1.70 10.09 -7.05
CA THR A 42 2.99 9.83 -6.41
C THR A 42 4.15 10.22 -7.32
N GLN A 43 5.24 10.65 -6.70
CA GLN A 43 6.49 10.90 -7.42
C GLN A 43 7.48 9.75 -7.22
N LEU A 44 7.06 8.71 -6.53
CA LEU A 44 7.90 7.54 -6.25
C LEU A 44 7.20 6.30 -6.81
N ASP A 45 7.90 5.55 -7.64
CA ASP A 45 7.35 4.32 -8.18
C ASP A 45 7.11 3.31 -7.07
N PHE A 46 6.07 2.52 -7.24
CA PHE A 46 5.79 1.45 -6.30
C PHE A 46 5.13 0.27 -7.01
N ILE A 47 5.17 -0.88 -6.34
CA ILE A 47 4.46 -2.07 -6.77
C ILE A 47 3.57 -2.54 -5.62
N ILE A 48 2.56 -3.34 -5.96
CA ILE A 48 1.74 -4.00 -4.96
C ILE A 48 2.32 -5.39 -4.77
N THR A 49 2.71 -5.70 -3.54
CA THR A 49 3.32 -6.98 -3.21
C THR A 49 2.30 -7.98 -2.69
N GLU A 50 1.21 -7.50 -2.10
CA GLU A 50 0.15 -8.39 -1.61
C GLU A 50 -1.17 -7.64 -1.52
N GLY A 51 -2.26 -8.31 -1.93
CA GLY A 51 -3.63 -7.82 -1.75
C GLY A 51 -4.43 -8.82 -0.94
N LEU A 52 -5.39 -9.51 -1.56
CA LEU A 52 -6.18 -10.53 -0.88
C LEU A 52 -5.29 -11.70 -0.47
N ARG A 53 -5.47 -12.17 0.75
CA ARG A 53 -4.67 -13.27 1.32
C ARG A 53 -5.61 -14.33 1.84
N ASP A 54 -5.37 -15.62 1.52
CA ASP A 54 -6.20 -16.68 2.07
C ASP A 54 -5.74 -17.01 3.50
N ILE A 55 -6.62 -17.72 4.22
CA ILE A 55 -6.37 -18.03 5.63
C ILE A 55 -5.19 -18.99 5.80
N SER A 56 -4.95 -19.86 4.84
CA SER A 56 -3.82 -20.80 4.92
C SER A 56 -2.50 -20.04 4.90
N ARG A 57 -2.37 -19.06 4.01
CA ARG A 57 -1.17 -18.24 3.96
C ARG A 57 -1.02 -17.41 5.24
N GLN A 58 -2.13 -16.90 5.78
CA GLN A 58 -2.08 -16.12 7.03
C GLN A 58 -1.56 -16.97 8.18
N LYS A 59 -2.00 -18.24 8.26
CA LYS A 59 -1.51 -19.16 9.30
C LYS A 59 -0.01 -19.41 9.16
N LEU A 60 0.48 -19.54 7.94
CA LEU A 60 1.91 -19.72 7.71
C LEU A 60 2.71 -18.50 8.14
N LEU A 61 2.19 -17.30 7.85
CA LEU A 61 2.86 -16.05 8.24
C LEU A 61 2.92 -15.90 9.76
N VAL A 62 1.85 -16.25 10.46
CA VAL A 62 1.84 -16.23 11.93
C VAL A 62 2.85 -17.22 12.48
N ALA A 63 2.87 -18.45 11.94
CA ALA A 63 3.79 -19.49 12.40
C ALA A 63 5.26 -19.09 12.15
N ALA A 64 5.53 -18.36 11.09
CA ALA A 64 6.88 -17.89 10.76
C ALA A 64 7.28 -16.59 11.51
N GLY A 65 6.38 -16.03 12.30
CA GLY A 65 6.64 -14.77 13.00
C GLY A 65 6.52 -13.52 12.14
N ALA A 66 6.11 -13.67 10.87
CA ALA A 66 5.98 -12.55 9.95
C ALA A 66 4.68 -11.78 10.13
N SER A 67 3.72 -12.36 10.85
CA SER A 67 2.47 -11.70 11.21
C SER A 67 2.12 -12.03 12.64
N LYS A 68 1.39 -11.14 13.30
CA LYS A 68 1.05 -11.28 14.71
C LYS A 68 -0.42 -11.63 14.93
N THR A 69 -1.20 -11.80 13.87
CA THR A 69 -2.62 -12.06 14.01
C THR A 69 -3.13 -13.01 12.94
N LEU A 70 -4.12 -13.82 13.30
CA LEU A 70 -4.88 -14.60 12.33
C LEU A 70 -6.02 -13.78 11.72
N LEU A 71 -6.25 -12.55 12.19
CA LEU A 71 -7.35 -11.69 11.77
C LEU A 71 -6.86 -10.55 10.89
N SER A 72 -5.92 -10.85 9.99
CA SER A 72 -5.38 -9.84 9.08
C SER A 72 -6.47 -9.29 8.15
N ARG A 73 -6.44 -7.99 7.91
CA ARG A 73 -7.37 -7.35 6.97
C ARG A 73 -7.11 -7.77 5.52
N HIS A 74 -5.96 -8.34 5.21
CA HIS A 74 -5.71 -8.94 3.91
C HIS A 74 -6.67 -10.09 3.60
N ILE A 75 -7.11 -10.82 4.62
CA ILE A 75 -8.01 -11.95 4.42
C ILE A 75 -9.34 -11.51 3.83
N THR A 76 -9.83 -10.34 4.24
CA THR A 76 -11.12 -9.82 3.79
C THR A 76 -11.03 -8.88 2.60
N GLY A 77 -9.82 -8.66 2.06
CA GLY A 77 -9.63 -7.77 0.94
C GLY A 77 -9.61 -6.29 1.33
N HIS A 78 -9.41 -5.98 2.60
CA HIS A 78 -9.40 -4.60 3.10
C HIS A 78 -7.99 -4.06 3.30
N ALA A 79 -6.97 -4.75 2.81
CA ALA A 79 -5.59 -4.32 2.99
C ALA A 79 -4.75 -4.63 1.76
N VAL A 80 -3.74 -3.80 1.53
CA VAL A 80 -2.71 -4.02 0.51
C VAL A 80 -1.34 -3.70 1.11
N ASP A 81 -0.31 -4.35 0.58
CA ASP A 81 1.07 -4.02 0.88
C ASP A 81 1.72 -3.43 -0.38
N LEU A 82 2.47 -2.36 -0.19
CA LEU A 82 3.18 -1.67 -1.26
C LEU A 82 4.67 -1.69 -0.99
N ALA A 83 5.46 -1.75 -2.06
CA ALA A 83 6.91 -1.62 -1.96
C ALA A 83 7.38 -0.52 -2.89
N ALA A 84 8.31 0.30 -2.42
CA ALA A 84 8.91 1.37 -3.22
C ALA A 84 9.85 0.78 -4.25
N LYS A 85 9.92 1.42 -5.41
CA LYS A 85 10.78 1.00 -6.50
C LYS A 85 11.61 2.19 -6.94
N VAL A 86 12.92 2.06 -6.86
CA VAL A 86 13.85 3.14 -7.21
C VAL A 86 14.87 2.59 -8.18
N GLY A 87 14.96 3.21 -9.36
CA GLY A 87 15.89 2.74 -10.38
C GLY A 87 15.64 1.30 -10.80
N GLY A 88 14.40 0.86 -10.77
CA GLY A 88 14.04 -0.51 -11.14
C GLY A 88 14.19 -1.53 -10.03
N GLU A 89 14.63 -1.12 -8.83
CA GLU A 89 14.86 -2.02 -7.72
C GLU A 89 13.92 -1.73 -6.57
N ILE A 90 13.47 -2.78 -5.90
CA ILE A 90 12.62 -2.66 -4.72
C ILE A 90 13.46 -2.23 -3.54
N ARG A 91 13.01 -1.21 -2.80
CA ARG A 91 13.67 -0.67 -1.64
C ARG A 91 12.71 -0.65 -0.45
N TRP A 92 13.23 -1.02 0.71
CA TRP A 92 12.43 -1.13 1.95
C TRP A 92 12.83 -0.07 2.98
N ASP A 93 13.41 1.04 2.56
CA ASP A 93 13.90 2.09 3.43
C ASP A 93 12.71 2.88 4.01
N TRP A 94 12.75 3.14 5.30
CA TRP A 94 11.67 3.87 5.98
C TRP A 94 11.38 5.26 5.38
N PRO A 95 12.38 6.07 4.97
CA PRO A 95 12.06 7.34 4.32
C PRO A 95 11.19 7.17 3.07
N LEU A 96 11.38 6.09 2.31
CA LEU A 96 10.57 5.81 1.14
C LEU A 96 9.14 5.43 1.52
N TYR A 97 8.95 4.70 2.61
CA TYR A 97 7.62 4.38 3.11
C TYR A 97 6.85 5.64 3.52
N HIS A 98 7.54 6.60 4.13
CA HIS A 98 6.89 7.87 4.47
C HIS A 98 6.43 8.62 3.21
N LEU A 99 7.24 8.59 2.14
CA LEU A 99 6.85 9.21 0.88
C LEU A 99 5.64 8.51 0.25
N LEU A 100 5.63 7.19 0.24
CA LEU A 100 4.47 6.44 -0.26
C LEU A 100 3.25 6.70 0.59
N ALA A 101 3.40 6.72 1.90
CA ALA A 101 2.27 6.97 2.80
C ALA A 101 1.67 8.34 2.55
N ALA A 102 2.50 9.36 2.31
CA ALA A 102 2.00 10.69 2.00
C ALA A 102 1.15 10.67 0.73
N ALA A 103 1.62 9.97 -0.31
CA ALA A 103 0.87 9.87 -1.56
C ALA A 103 -0.44 9.10 -1.38
N VAL A 104 -0.42 7.99 -0.65
CA VAL A 104 -1.62 7.18 -0.42
C VAL A 104 -2.63 7.95 0.43
N LYS A 105 -2.16 8.65 1.46
CA LYS A 105 -3.05 9.45 2.30
C LYS A 105 -3.69 10.59 1.52
N GLU A 106 -2.93 11.24 0.65
CA GLU A 106 -3.49 12.30 -0.20
C GLU A 106 -4.49 11.72 -1.20
N ALA A 107 -4.18 10.58 -1.80
CA ALA A 107 -5.11 9.91 -2.71
C ALA A 107 -6.41 9.56 -2.00
N ALA A 108 -6.31 9.04 -0.77
CA ALA A 108 -7.49 8.70 0.03
C ALA A 108 -8.32 9.95 0.31
N ARG A 109 -7.67 11.07 0.63
CA ARG A 109 -8.36 12.33 0.85
C ARG A 109 -9.12 12.76 -0.41
N LEU A 110 -8.49 12.65 -1.57
CA LEU A 110 -9.11 13.03 -2.83
C LEU A 110 -10.29 12.14 -3.19
N GLU A 111 -10.21 10.86 -2.83
CA GLU A 111 -11.29 9.91 -3.10
C GLU A 111 -12.37 9.89 -2.02
N GLY A 112 -12.17 10.61 -0.91
CA GLY A 112 -13.10 10.61 0.21
C GLY A 112 -13.14 9.28 0.95
N VAL A 113 -12.03 8.56 1.00
CA VAL A 113 -11.94 7.23 1.60
C VAL A 113 -11.01 7.28 2.80
N PRO A 114 -11.45 6.83 3.99
CA PRO A 114 -10.53 6.76 5.13
C PRO A 114 -9.50 5.65 4.90
N ILE A 115 -8.29 5.89 5.39
CA ILE A 115 -7.19 4.93 5.23
C ILE A 115 -6.34 4.90 6.48
N GLU A 116 -5.82 3.72 6.82
CA GLU A 116 -4.84 3.55 7.90
C GLU A 116 -3.55 3.03 7.31
N TRP A 117 -2.44 3.57 7.78
CA TRP A 117 -1.10 3.14 7.39
C TRP A 117 -0.45 2.39 8.56
N GLY A 118 0.12 1.22 8.28
CA GLY A 118 0.78 0.42 9.32
C GLY A 118 1.98 1.11 9.95
N GLY A 119 2.58 2.09 9.28
CA GLY A 119 3.66 2.89 9.87
C GLY A 119 3.21 3.82 10.96
N ASP A 120 1.91 4.11 11.06
CA ASP A 120 1.34 4.94 12.12
C ASP A 120 0.91 4.12 13.36
N TRP A 121 1.00 2.81 13.30
CA TRP A 121 0.54 1.97 14.40
C TRP A 121 1.35 2.23 15.66
N ARG A 122 0.66 2.18 16.80
CA ARG A 122 1.28 2.37 18.10
C ARG A 122 1.76 1.04 18.65
N GLY A 123 2.58 1.08 19.67
CA GLY A 123 3.19 -0.09 20.28
C GLY A 123 4.49 -0.42 19.59
N GLY A 124 4.93 -1.65 19.67
CA GLY A 124 6.24 -2.05 19.15
C GLY A 124 6.26 -2.45 17.71
N PHE A 125 5.09 -2.70 17.11
CA PHE A 125 5.01 -3.23 15.75
C PHE A 125 4.56 -2.15 14.78
N LYS A 126 5.38 -1.90 13.77
CA LYS A 126 5.03 -0.98 12.68
C LYS A 126 5.24 -1.70 11.36
N ASP A 127 4.33 -1.45 10.43
CA ASP A 127 4.32 -2.15 9.15
C ASP A 127 4.27 -1.12 8.03
N GLY A 128 5.44 -0.73 7.56
CA GLY A 128 5.60 0.35 6.56
C GLY A 128 4.93 0.07 5.23
N PRO A 129 4.95 -1.16 4.69
CA PRO A 129 4.27 -1.45 3.43
C PRO A 129 2.75 -1.47 3.52
N HIS A 130 2.17 -1.60 4.71
CA HIS A 130 0.77 -1.97 4.91
C HIS A 130 -0.17 -0.77 4.92
N PHE A 131 -1.23 -0.85 4.11
CA PHE A 131 -2.33 0.12 4.09
C PHE A 131 -3.64 -0.63 4.13
N GLN A 132 -4.61 -0.13 4.92
CA GLN A 132 -5.89 -0.80 5.07
C GLN A 132 -7.03 0.18 5.22
N LEU A 133 -8.24 -0.28 4.86
CA LEU A 133 -9.45 0.42 5.22
C LEU A 133 -9.74 0.16 6.70
N PRO A 134 -10.12 1.20 7.48
CA PRO A 134 -10.38 1.01 8.91
C PRO A 134 -11.58 0.10 9.14
N SER A 135 -11.47 -0.79 10.13
CA SER A 135 -12.56 -1.72 10.41
C SER A 135 -13.80 -1.03 10.97
N LYS A 136 -13.66 0.16 11.51
CA LYS A 136 -14.79 0.92 12.02
C LYS A 136 -15.77 1.27 10.90
N GLU A 137 -15.25 1.75 9.77
CA GLU A 137 -16.06 2.11 8.61
C GLU A 137 -16.28 0.94 7.64
N TYR A 138 -15.39 -0.05 7.66
CA TYR A 138 -15.42 -1.20 6.76
C TYR A 138 -15.27 -2.49 7.58
N PRO A 139 -16.35 -2.89 8.28
CA PRO A 139 -16.27 -4.08 9.13
C PRO A 139 -16.03 -5.38 8.37
#